data_dbdd1acc6742f97fd61c537dd155602c
#
_entry.id   dbdd1acc6742f97fd61c537dd155602c
#
_cell.length_a   1.000
_cell.length_b   1.000
_cell.length_c   1.000
_cell.angle_alpha   90.00
_cell.angle_beta   90.00
_cell.angle_gamma   90.00
#
_symmetry.space_group_name_H-M   'P 1'
#
loop_
_entity.id
_entity.type
_entity.pdbx_description
1 polymer ?
#
loop_
_entity_poly.entity_id
_entity_poly.type
_entity_poly.pdbx_seq_one_letter_code
_entity_poly.pdbx_strand_id
1 'polypeptide(L)'
;MFNDVFQSTKEDKYRLAAALFAQGAHLRSDKHTSAGLPIPLIEVFSEELAGKLYSEQYDQLCLMKDLKKVEAQAGLSILINMIIGFVHKMFYDIKKDGPDKNLYEVRTRKILCVSNALASGGNLLYCAFAEDWKKLDIGGILVTLYRLFSDIRFITKIKDEFIQKELDKTIEKELAEIEAEFI
;
A
#
# COMPACT_ATOMS: atom_id res chain seq x y z
N MET A 1 -37.59 16.97 3.38
CA MET A 1 -36.39 16.43 2.76
C MET A 1 -35.82 17.29 1.62
N PHE A 2 -36.56 17.56 0.50
CA PHE A 2 -36.07 18.47 -0.55
C PHE A 2 -35.89 19.92 -0.09
N ASN A 3 -36.79 20.44 0.76
CA ASN A 3 -36.72 21.80 1.28
C ASN A 3 -35.55 22.00 2.26
N ASP A 4 -35.21 20.98 3.05
CA ASP A 4 -34.14 21.04 4.04
C ASP A 4 -32.76 20.99 3.36
N VAL A 5 -32.62 20.20 2.30
CA VAL A 5 -31.42 20.14 1.46
C VAL A 5 -31.25 21.48 0.72
N PHE A 6 -32.33 22.08 0.23
CA PHE A 6 -32.27 23.35 -0.48
C PHE A 6 -31.93 24.52 0.43
N GLN A 7 -32.40 24.52 1.69
CA GLN A 7 -32.07 25.57 2.66
C GLN A 7 -30.65 25.44 3.18
N SER A 8 -30.16 24.22 3.44
CA SER A 8 -28.80 23.97 3.94
C SER A 8 -27.72 24.19 2.87
N THR A 9 -28.07 24.19 1.59
CA THR A 9 -27.11 24.35 0.47
C THR A 9 -27.15 25.73 -0.18
N LYS A 10 -27.96 26.64 0.31
CA LYS A 10 -28.14 27.99 -0.27
C LYS A 10 -26.84 28.82 -0.27
N GLU A 11 -25.90 28.50 0.61
CA GLU A 11 -24.65 29.24 0.78
C GLU A 11 -23.43 28.57 0.10
N ASP A 12 -23.55 27.32 -0.36
CA ASP A 12 -22.43 26.58 -0.93
C ASP A 12 -22.82 25.75 -2.17
N LYS A 13 -22.50 26.32 -3.35
CA LYS A 13 -22.81 25.71 -4.65
C LYS A 13 -22.16 24.32 -4.83
N TYR A 14 -21.02 24.05 -4.17
CA TYR A 14 -20.34 22.77 -4.24
C TYR A 14 -21.08 21.70 -3.43
N ARG A 15 -21.68 22.07 -2.30
CA ARG A 15 -22.53 21.16 -1.51
C ARG A 15 -23.82 20.81 -2.26
N LEU A 16 -24.41 21.76 -2.97
CA LEU A 16 -25.59 21.50 -3.80
C LEU A 16 -25.23 20.52 -4.93
N ALA A 17 -24.14 20.75 -5.64
CA ALA A 17 -23.69 19.86 -6.71
C ALA A 17 -23.37 18.45 -6.18
N ALA A 18 -22.69 18.36 -5.04
CA ALA A 18 -22.38 17.08 -4.39
C ALA A 18 -23.65 16.34 -3.93
N ALA A 19 -24.63 17.08 -3.36
CA ALA A 19 -25.91 16.50 -2.94
C ALA A 19 -26.75 16.00 -4.14
N LEU A 20 -26.80 16.77 -5.24
CA LEU A 20 -27.48 16.37 -6.47
C LEU A 20 -26.80 15.16 -7.13
N PHE A 21 -25.48 15.13 -7.13
CA PHE A 21 -24.71 14.00 -7.65
C PHE A 21 -24.94 12.74 -6.80
N ALA A 22 -24.88 12.87 -5.46
CA ALA A 22 -25.16 11.76 -4.54
C ALA A 22 -26.59 11.25 -4.70
N GLN A 23 -27.57 12.16 -4.84
CA GLN A 23 -28.97 11.78 -5.05
C GLN A 23 -29.18 11.11 -6.41
N GLY A 24 -28.52 11.59 -7.46
CA GLY A 24 -28.58 10.97 -8.79
C GLY A 24 -27.94 9.57 -8.81
N ALA A 25 -26.80 9.43 -8.15
CA ALA A 25 -26.15 8.14 -7.96
C ALA A 25 -27.01 7.17 -7.14
N HIS A 26 -27.68 7.67 -6.09
CA HIS A 26 -28.60 6.90 -5.25
C HIS A 26 -29.82 6.42 -6.05
N LEU A 27 -30.51 7.30 -6.79
CA LEU A 27 -31.67 6.96 -7.60
C LEU A 27 -31.34 5.94 -8.70
N ARG A 28 -30.16 6.01 -9.27
CA ARG A 28 -29.69 5.06 -10.28
C ARG A 28 -29.38 3.69 -9.66
N SER A 29 -28.81 3.68 -8.47
CA SER A 29 -28.43 2.50 -7.72
C SER A 29 -29.64 1.74 -7.14
N ASP A 30 -30.71 2.45 -6.75
CA ASP A 30 -31.96 1.84 -6.26
C ASP A 30 -32.62 0.92 -7.28
N LYS A 31 -32.28 1.08 -8.56
CA LYS A 31 -32.84 0.25 -9.63
C LYS A 31 -32.41 -1.22 -9.56
N HIS A 32 -31.32 -1.51 -8.91
CA HIS A 32 -30.70 -2.84 -8.85
C HIS A 32 -30.61 -3.43 -7.44
N THR A 33 -30.89 -2.67 -6.38
CA THR A 33 -30.83 -3.13 -4.99
C THR A 33 -32.24 -3.50 -4.49
N SER A 34 -32.44 -4.76 -4.17
CA SER A 34 -33.73 -5.23 -3.65
C SER A 34 -33.91 -5.01 -2.14
N ALA A 35 -32.89 -4.77 -1.34
CA ALA A 35 -32.98 -4.62 0.11
C ALA A 35 -31.71 -4.08 0.82
N GLY A 36 -30.84 -3.29 0.19
CA GLY A 36 -29.61 -2.81 0.82
C GLY A 36 -29.30 -1.34 0.53
N LEU A 37 -28.28 -0.80 1.19
CA LEU A 37 -27.75 0.51 0.86
C LEU A 37 -26.83 0.41 -0.36
N PRO A 38 -27.12 1.14 -1.46
CA PRO A 38 -26.32 1.04 -2.68
C PRO A 38 -24.88 1.52 -2.44
N ILE A 39 -23.92 0.85 -3.09
CA ILE A 39 -22.51 1.26 -3.06
C ILE A 39 -22.35 2.54 -3.89
N PRO A 40 -21.87 3.65 -3.32
CA PRO A 40 -21.71 4.90 -4.05
C PRO A 40 -20.81 4.72 -5.28
N LEU A 41 -21.23 5.30 -6.40
CA LEU A 41 -20.46 5.36 -7.65
C LEU A 41 -20.17 4.04 -8.35
N ILE A 42 -20.50 2.87 -7.79
CA ILE A 42 -20.17 1.58 -8.40
C ILE A 42 -20.76 1.43 -9.81
N GLU A 43 -21.99 1.89 -10.02
CA GLU A 43 -22.66 1.83 -11.32
C GLU A 43 -22.06 2.79 -12.35
N VAL A 44 -21.44 3.88 -11.88
CA VAL A 44 -20.75 4.84 -12.76
C VAL A 44 -19.48 4.20 -13.33
N PHE A 45 -18.81 3.35 -12.53
CA PHE A 45 -17.61 2.64 -12.97
C PHE A 45 -17.93 1.40 -13.80
N SER A 46 -18.92 0.61 -13.39
CA SER A 46 -19.33 -0.60 -14.11
C SER A 46 -20.73 -1.05 -13.69
N GLU A 47 -21.68 -0.92 -14.59
CA GLU A 47 -23.08 -1.38 -14.40
C GLU A 47 -23.14 -2.92 -14.26
N GLU A 48 -22.29 -3.63 -14.99
CA GLU A 48 -22.21 -5.09 -14.90
C GLU A 48 -21.71 -5.56 -13.54
N LEU A 49 -20.65 -4.92 -13.01
CA LEU A 49 -20.11 -5.22 -11.69
C LEU A 49 -21.13 -4.92 -10.59
N ALA A 50 -21.82 -3.79 -10.69
CA ALA A 50 -22.88 -3.40 -9.77
C ALA A 50 -24.00 -4.45 -9.76
N GLY A 51 -24.46 -4.88 -10.94
CA GLY A 51 -25.49 -5.93 -11.06
C GLY A 51 -25.06 -7.25 -10.41
N LYS A 52 -23.82 -7.69 -10.60
CA LYS A 52 -23.29 -8.90 -9.96
C LYS A 52 -23.23 -8.76 -8.44
N LEU A 53 -22.68 -7.66 -7.92
CA LEU A 53 -22.57 -7.45 -6.48
C LEU A 53 -23.94 -7.42 -5.80
N TYR A 54 -24.91 -6.75 -6.39
CA TYR A 54 -26.26 -6.65 -5.83
C TYR A 54 -27.05 -7.97 -5.95
N SER A 55 -26.80 -8.76 -6.98
CA SER A 55 -27.38 -10.12 -7.07
C SER A 55 -26.88 -11.06 -5.97
N GLU A 56 -25.65 -10.84 -5.49
CA GLU A 56 -25.06 -11.56 -4.34
C GLU A 56 -25.37 -10.89 -2.98
N GLN A 57 -26.30 -9.92 -2.96
CA GLN A 57 -26.67 -9.14 -1.77
C GLN A 57 -25.50 -8.38 -1.14
N TYR A 58 -24.49 -8.04 -1.94
CA TYR A 58 -23.34 -7.24 -1.49
C TYR A 58 -23.67 -5.75 -1.60
N ASP A 59 -23.87 -5.09 -0.48
CA ASP A 59 -24.27 -3.70 -0.35
C ASP A 59 -23.17 -2.81 0.24
N GLN A 60 -23.48 -1.53 0.48
CA GLN A 60 -22.57 -0.57 1.10
C GLN A 60 -22.11 -1.01 2.50
N LEU A 61 -22.95 -1.67 3.29
CA LEU A 61 -22.59 -2.12 4.64
C LEU A 61 -21.57 -3.26 4.58
N CYS A 62 -21.74 -4.19 3.62
CA CYS A 62 -20.77 -5.23 3.34
C CYS A 62 -19.42 -4.64 2.92
N LEU A 63 -19.43 -3.69 1.99
CA LEU A 63 -18.23 -2.98 1.56
C LEU A 63 -17.52 -2.27 2.72
N MET A 64 -18.27 -1.54 3.56
CA MET A 64 -17.68 -0.86 4.73
C MET A 64 -17.08 -1.83 5.73
N LYS A 65 -17.71 -2.98 5.95
CA LYS A 65 -17.18 -4.03 6.82
C LYS A 65 -15.88 -4.61 6.28
N ASP A 66 -15.83 -4.88 4.98
CA ASP A 66 -14.64 -5.41 4.33
C ASP A 66 -13.50 -4.37 4.30
N LEU A 67 -13.81 -3.10 4.03
CA LEU A 67 -12.82 -2.01 4.11
C LEU A 67 -12.21 -1.88 5.51
N LYS A 68 -13.03 -1.94 6.57
CA LYS A 68 -12.52 -1.93 7.96
C LYS A 68 -11.63 -3.14 8.26
N LYS A 69 -11.97 -4.31 7.72
CA LYS A 69 -11.14 -5.51 7.86
C LYS A 69 -9.80 -5.31 7.16
N VAL A 70 -9.79 -4.81 5.92
CA VAL A 70 -8.56 -4.52 5.16
C VAL A 70 -7.71 -3.48 5.87
N GLU A 71 -8.32 -2.42 6.41
CA GLU A 71 -7.63 -1.38 7.19
C GLU A 71 -6.95 -1.97 8.43
N ALA A 72 -7.65 -2.80 9.20
CA ALA A 72 -7.09 -3.46 10.38
C ALA A 72 -5.93 -4.40 10.02
N GLN A 73 -6.05 -5.18 8.94
CA GLN A 73 -5.00 -6.07 8.44
C GLN A 73 -3.77 -5.26 7.99
N ALA A 74 -3.97 -4.20 7.22
CA ALA A 74 -2.89 -3.31 6.78
C ALA A 74 -2.20 -2.63 7.97
N GLY A 75 -2.98 -2.12 8.94
CA GLY A 75 -2.47 -1.49 10.15
C GLY A 75 -1.59 -2.44 10.97
N LEU A 76 -2.03 -3.68 11.17
CA LEU A 76 -1.25 -4.71 11.86
C LEU A 76 0.05 -5.04 11.11
N SER A 77 -0.01 -5.20 9.80
CA SER A 77 1.16 -5.46 8.96
C SER A 77 2.18 -4.32 9.04
N ILE A 78 1.72 -3.06 8.99
CA ILE A 78 2.57 -1.88 9.14
C ILE A 78 3.21 -1.87 10.54
N LEU A 79 2.45 -2.12 11.59
CA LEU A 79 2.96 -2.14 12.97
C LEU A 79 4.06 -3.19 13.15
N ILE A 80 3.84 -4.42 12.66
CA ILE A 80 4.85 -5.48 12.71
C ILE A 80 6.11 -5.07 11.97
N ASN A 81 5.98 -4.50 10.77
CA ASN A 81 7.12 -4.02 10.01
C ASN A 81 7.90 -2.90 10.72
N MET A 82 7.19 -2.00 11.42
CA MET A 82 7.83 -0.95 12.22
C MET A 82 8.62 -1.55 13.40
N ILE A 83 8.03 -2.52 14.09
CA ILE A 83 8.71 -3.21 15.22
C ILE A 83 9.97 -3.93 14.72
N ILE A 84 9.87 -4.70 13.64
CA ILE A 84 11.03 -5.41 13.07
C ILE A 84 12.11 -4.42 12.65
N GLY A 85 11.74 -3.35 11.95
CA GLY A 85 12.67 -2.31 11.52
C GLY A 85 13.33 -1.60 12.69
N PHE A 86 12.58 -1.30 13.75
CA PHE A 86 13.09 -0.67 14.96
C PHE A 86 14.07 -1.59 15.70
N VAL A 87 13.67 -2.85 15.95
CA VAL A 87 14.52 -3.85 16.62
C VAL A 87 15.81 -4.05 15.83
N HIS A 88 15.72 -4.25 14.52
CA HIS A 88 16.92 -4.43 13.69
C HIS A 88 17.84 -3.20 13.75
N LYS A 89 17.27 -1.99 13.77
CA LYS A 89 18.06 -0.75 13.89
C LYS A 89 18.79 -0.63 15.23
N MET A 90 18.25 -1.20 16.31
CA MET A 90 18.92 -1.23 17.63
C MET A 90 20.16 -2.11 17.64
N PHE A 91 20.25 -3.10 16.76
CA PHE A 91 21.39 -4.01 16.64
C PHE A 91 22.51 -3.51 15.70
N TYR A 92 22.36 -2.30 15.17
CA TYR A 92 23.40 -1.70 14.33
C TYR A 92 24.68 -1.43 15.13
N ASP A 93 25.80 -2.00 14.69
CA ASP A 93 27.12 -1.83 15.28
C ASP A 93 28.13 -1.39 14.20
N ILE A 94 28.64 -0.16 14.33
CA ILE A 94 29.62 0.43 13.39
C ILE A 94 30.83 -0.50 13.16
N LYS A 95 31.28 -1.23 14.20
CA LYS A 95 32.46 -2.10 14.11
C LYS A 95 32.18 -3.36 13.29
N LYS A 96 30.94 -3.87 13.30
CA LYS A 96 30.53 -5.08 12.60
C LYS A 96 29.88 -4.81 11.24
N ASP A 97 29.07 -3.76 11.18
CA ASP A 97 28.24 -3.47 10.02
C ASP A 97 28.83 -2.40 9.10
N GLY A 98 29.95 -1.79 9.52
CA GLY A 98 30.60 -0.70 8.81
C GLY A 98 29.96 0.67 9.08
N PRO A 99 30.60 1.76 8.61
CA PRO A 99 30.18 3.13 8.91
C PRO A 99 28.96 3.60 8.11
N ASP A 100 28.57 2.88 7.05
CA ASP A 100 27.50 3.28 6.17
C ASP A 100 26.15 2.72 6.64
N LYS A 101 25.39 3.59 7.32
CA LYS A 101 24.05 3.28 7.81
C LYS A 101 23.06 2.91 6.69
N ASN A 102 23.27 3.44 5.48
CA ASN A 102 22.38 3.17 4.35
C ASN A 102 22.51 1.71 3.90
N LEU A 103 23.72 1.15 3.91
CA LEU A 103 23.93 -0.27 3.62
C LEU A 103 23.26 -1.17 4.65
N TYR A 104 23.30 -0.78 5.92
CA TYR A 104 22.59 -1.50 6.97
C TYR A 104 21.05 -1.40 6.78
N GLU A 105 20.55 -0.24 6.40
CA GLU A 105 19.12 -0.07 6.08
C GLU A 105 18.70 -0.92 4.86
N VAL A 106 19.56 -1.09 3.87
CA VAL A 106 19.31 -2.03 2.75
C VAL A 106 19.09 -3.45 3.25
N ARG A 107 19.88 -3.92 4.23
CA ARG A 107 19.66 -5.23 4.86
C ARG A 107 18.30 -5.31 5.54
N THR A 108 17.96 -4.30 6.33
CA THR A 108 16.64 -4.22 7.01
C THR A 108 15.50 -4.32 6.01
N ARG A 109 15.58 -3.55 4.93
CA ARG A 109 14.54 -3.54 3.89
C ARG A 109 14.44 -4.87 3.14
N LYS A 110 15.57 -5.56 2.87
CA LYS A 110 15.57 -6.90 2.30
C LYS A 110 14.90 -7.92 3.23
N ILE A 111 15.21 -7.88 4.52
CA ILE A 111 14.58 -8.76 5.53
C ILE A 111 13.07 -8.53 5.55
N LEU A 112 12.63 -7.28 5.63
CA LEU A 112 11.21 -6.93 5.63
C LEU A 112 10.51 -7.35 4.33
N CYS A 113 11.14 -7.14 3.19
CA CYS A 113 10.61 -7.55 1.88
C CYS A 113 10.39 -9.07 1.82
N VAL A 114 11.39 -9.87 2.20
CA VAL A 114 11.29 -11.33 2.23
C VAL A 114 10.25 -11.81 3.25
N SER A 115 10.25 -11.24 4.47
CA SER A 115 9.29 -11.60 5.52
C SER A 115 7.85 -11.32 5.09
N ASN A 116 7.58 -10.16 4.49
CA ASN A 116 6.25 -9.81 3.99
C ASN A 116 5.83 -10.72 2.81
N ALA A 117 6.75 -11.02 1.89
CA ALA A 117 6.48 -11.92 0.78
C ALA A 117 6.14 -13.33 1.26
N LEU A 118 6.87 -13.86 2.25
CA LEU A 118 6.59 -15.15 2.86
C LEU A 118 5.26 -15.16 3.60
N ALA A 119 4.95 -14.12 4.38
CA ALA A 119 3.69 -14.01 5.11
C ALA A 119 2.49 -13.93 4.14
N SER A 120 2.55 -13.06 3.13
CA SER A 120 1.48 -12.91 2.14
C SER A 120 1.33 -14.15 1.27
N GLY A 121 2.44 -14.74 0.81
CA GLY A 121 2.44 -15.98 0.05
C GLY A 121 1.91 -17.16 0.86
N GLY A 122 2.30 -17.28 2.12
CA GLY A 122 1.81 -18.30 3.04
C GLY A 122 0.31 -18.16 3.30
N ASN A 123 -0.20 -16.93 3.49
CA ASN A 123 -1.64 -16.69 3.64
C ASN A 123 -2.40 -17.06 2.36
N LEU A 124 -1.88 -16.68 1.20
CA LEU A 124 -2.51 -17.02 -0.09
C LEU A 124 -2.59 -18.54 -0.29
N LEU A 125 -1.49 -19.26 -0.02
CA LEU A 125 -1.47 -20.72 -0.08
C LEU A 125 -2.44 -21.35 0.92
N TYR A 126 -2.47 -20.85 2.15
CA TYR A 126 -3.42 -21.33 3.16
C TYR A 126 -4.87 -21.16 2.69
N CYS A 127 -5.25 -19.99 2.15
CA CYS A 127 -6.59 -19.74 1.63
C CYS A 127 -6.93 -20.65 0.45
N ALA A 128 -5.97 -20.93 -0.43
CA ALA A 128 -6.15 -21.81 -1.56
C ALA A 128 -6.35 -23.27 -1.13
N PHE A 129 -5.55 -23.78 -0.20
CA PHE A 129 -5.70 -25.15 0.32
C PHE A 129 -6.93 -25.34 1.20
N ALA A 130 -7.32 -24.30 1.96
CA ALA A 130 -8.51 -24.34 2.81
C ALA A 130 -9.80 -24.04 2.05
N GLU A 131 -9.72 -23.65 0.78
CA GLU A 131 -10.84 -23.17 -0.05
C GLU A 131 -11.64 -22.04 0.62
N ASP A 132 -11.00 -21.30 1.54
CA ASP A 132 -11.63 -20.23 2.34
C ASP A 132 -11.00 -18.87 2.05
N TRP A 133 -11.43 -18.25 0.96
CA TRP A 133 -10.97 -16.93 0.53
C TRP A 133 -11.41 -15.78 1.46
N LYS A 134 -12.36 -16.03 2.38
CA LYS A 134 -12.77 -15.03 3.38
C LYS A 134 -11.65 -14.73 4.40
N LYS A 135 -10.67 -15.62 4.51
CA LYS A 135 -9.49 -15.48 5.38
C LYS A 135 -8.31 -14.80 4.69
N LEU A 136 -8.47 -14.39 3.43
CA LEU A 136 -7.40 -13.71 2.70
C LEU A 136 -7.04 -12.38 3.38
N ASP A 137 -5.73 -12.19 3.62
CA ASP A 137 -5.16 -10.97 4.18
C ASP A 137 -4.87 -9.94 3.08
N ILE A 138 -5.93 -9.33 2.56
CA ILE A 138 -5.84 -8.32 1.50
C ILE A 138 -5.02 -7.12 1.98
N GLY A 139 -5.20 -6.69 3.24
CA GLY A 139 -4.47 -5.57 3.81
C GLY A 139 -2.96 -5.83 3.87
N GLY A 140 -2.55 -7.00 4.34
CA GLY A 140 -1.16 -7.42 4.36
C GLY A 140 -0.55 -7.54 2.96
N ILE A 141 -1.29 -8.07 1.99
CA ILE A 141 -0.85 -8.14 0.58
C ILE A 141 -0.62 -6.74 0.01
N LEU A 142 -1.53 -5.79 0.22
CA LEU A 142 -1.38 -4.41 -0.24
C LEU A 142 -0.14 -3.73 0.38
N VAL A 143 0.09 -3.92 1.68
CA VAL A 143 1.30 -3.43 2.36
C VAL A 143 2.55 -4.07 1.78
N THR A 144 2.53 -5.37 1.52
CA THR A 144 3.64 -6.11 0.91
C THR A 144 3.99 -5.55 -0.47
N LEU A 145 3.01 -5.35 -1.33
CA LEU A 145 3.20 -4.78 -2.66
C LEU A 145 3.76 -3.35 -2.59
N TYR A 146 3.16 -2.50 -1.76
CA TYR A 146 3.66 -1.13 -1.57
C TYR A 146 5.12 -1.11 -1.12
N ARG A 147 5.46 -1.92 -0.12
CA ARG A 147 6.84 -2.02 0.37
C ARG A 147 7.78 -2.57 -0.67
N LEU A 148 7.39 -3.60 -1.42
CA LEU A 148 8.21 -4.17 -2.48
C LEU A 148 8.64 -3.08 -3.48
N PHE A 149 7.71 -2.27 -3.96
CA PHE A 149 8.04 -1.16 -4.87
C PHE A 149 8.90 -0.08 -4.23
N SER A 150 8.58 0.32 -2.99
CA SER A 150 9.33 1.33 -2.26
C SER A 150 10.76 0.86 -1.92
N ASP A 151 10.88 -0.38 -1.45
CA ASP A 151 12.16 -0.93 -1.00
C ASP A 151 13.08 -1.26 -2.18
N ILE A 152 12.55 -1.73 -3.31
CA ILE A 152 13.35 -1.91 -4.55
C ILE A 152 13.94 -0.58 -5.00
N ARG A 153 13.15 0.48 -5.05
CA ARG A 153 13.65 1.82 -5.45
C ARG A 153 14.76 2.31 -4.52
N PHE A 154 14.57 2.16 -3.22
CA PHE A 154 15.58 2.55 -2.24
C PHE A 154 16.86 1.72 -2.39
N ILE A 155 16.73 0.39 -2.48
CA ILE A 155 17.88 -0.52 -2.61
C ILE A 155 18.67 -0.23 -3.88
N THR A 156 17.99 0.00 -5.01
CA THR A 156 18.64 0.34 -6.28
C THR A 156 19.40 1.65 -6.14
N LYS A 157 18.77 2.69 -5.60
CA LYS A 157 19.42 3.99 -5.39
C LYS A 157 20.68 3.88 -4.55
N ILE A 158 20.63 3.21 -3.40
CA ILE A 158 21.79 3.06 -2.51
C ILE A 158 22.88 2.21 -3.17
N LYS A 159 22.50 1.18 -3.93
CA LYS A 159 23.46 0.37 -4.69
C LYS A 159 24.21 1.22 -5.73
N ASP A 160 23.47 2.04 -6.48
CA ASP A 160 24.07 2.88 -7.52
C ASP A 160 24.99 3.95 -6.89
N GLU A 161 24.56 4.60 -5.81
CA GLU A 161 25.41 5.56 -5.05
C GLU A 161 26.67 4.88 -4.50
N PHE A 162 26.56 3.67 -4.00
CA PHE A 162 27.72 2.92 -3.49
C PHE A 162 28.71 2.54 -4.61
N ILE A 163 28.22 2.07 -5.75
CA ILE A 163 29.04 1.71 -6.91
C ILE A 163 29.78 2.96 -7.41
N GLN A 164 29.07 4.08 -7.56
CA GLN A 164 29.67 5.33 -8.00
C GLN A 164 30.79 5.79 -7.07
N LYS A 165 30.53 5.77 -5.77
CA LYS A 165 31.53 6.16 -4.76
C LYS A 165 32.79 5.29 -4.75
N GLU A 166 32.64 3.97 -4.94
CA GLU A 166 33.78 3.06 -5.01
C GLU A 166 34.54 3.21 -6.34
N LEU A 167 33.86 3.50 -7.44
CA LEU A 167 34.49 3.80 -8.73
C LEU A 167 35.31 5.09 -8.64
N ASP A 168 34.72 6.17 -8.08
CA ASP A 168 35.43 7.46 -7.93
C ASP A 168 36.71 7.29 -7.09
N LYS A 169 36.67 6.57 -5.97
CA LYS A 169 37.85 6.27 -5.17
C LYS A 169 38.93 5.48 -5.93
N THR A 170 38.52 4.53 -6.76
CA THR A 170 39.44 3.72 -7.54
C THR A 170 40.13 4.59 -8.58
N ILE A 171 39.38 5.46 -9.27
CA ILE A 171 39.91 6.40 -10.25
C ILE A 171 40.90 7.39 -9.58
N GLU A 172 40.52 7.96 -8.44
CA GLU A 172 41.40 8.87 -7.69
C GLU A 172 42.72 8.20 -7.29
N LYS A 173 42.64 6.95 -6.85
CA LYS A 173 43.82 6.15 -6.48
C LYS A 173 44.75 5.91 -7.68
N GLU A 174 44.17 5.46 -8.83
CA GLU A 174 44.95 5.21 -10.06
C GLU A 174 45.58 6.51 -10.58
N LEU A 175 44.88 7.66 -10.54
CA LEU A 175 45.43 8.95 -10.92
C LEU A 175 46.58 9.35 -10.05
N ALA A 176 46.47 9.20 -8.72
CA ALA A 176 47.55 9.49 -7.78
C ALA A 176 48.78 8.59 -7.99
N GLU A 177 48.60 7.32 -8.32
CA GLU A 177 49.71 6.41 -8.66
C GLU A 177 50.40 6.83 -9.95
N ILE A 178 49.67 7.25 -11.00
CA ILE A 178 50.22 7.75 -12.25
C ILE A 178 50.98 9.04 -12.01
N GLU A 179 50.44 9.99 -11.25
CA GLU A 179 51.15 11.27 -10.93
C GLU A 179 52.42 11.01 -10.16
N ALA A 180 52.45 10.02 -9.27
CA ALA A 180 53.68 9.67 -8.50
C ALA A 180 54.77 9.01 -9.38
N GLU A 181 54.41 8.37 -10.49
CA GLU A 181 55.39 7.80 -11.44
C GLU A 181 56.02 8.86 -12.36
N PHE A 182 55.40 10.03 -12.51
CA PHE A 182 55.91 11.12 -13.37
C PHE A 182 56.75 12.18 -12.64
N ILE A 183 56.95 12.04 -11.32
CA ILE A 183 57.78 12.90 -10.49
C ILE A 183 59.07 12.18 -10.08
#